data_fbb27467a45b759aa4de5cb850aa064a
#
_entry.id   fbb27467a45b759aa4de5cb850aa064a
#
_cell.length_a   1.000
_cell.length_b   1.000
_cell.length_c   1.000
_cell.angle_alpha   90.00
_cell.angle_beta   90.00
_cell.angle_gamma   90.00
#
_symmetry.space_group_name_H-M   'P 1'
#
loop_
_entity.id
_entity.type
_entity.pdbx_description
1 polymer ?
#
loop_
_entity_poly.entity_id
_entity_poly.type
_entity_poly.pdbx_seq_one_letter_code
_entity_poly.pdbx_strand_id
1 'polypeptide(L)'
;MFDEMYSEDAQIRQHYLQVNSWLRTMSSTVISQKNYEAESHFKRIGITFSVKDDDMSERIIPFDLIPRILTNYEWSKIEKGVIQRSKALNAFLYDIYNNGEIFKAGIIPEENILKKDSYDQSMINFSPPNKIYSPIVGVDLIRTGKDDFYVL
;
A
#
# COMPACT_ATOMS: atom_id res chain seq x y z
N MET A 1 -15.09 5.49 -11.36
CA MET A 1 -14.38 4.89 -10.19
C MET A 1 -14.87 3.46 -10.07
N PHE A 2 -13.99 2.47 -9.86
CA PHE A 2 -14.40 1.07 -9.67
C PHE A 2 -15.11 0.91 -8.32
N ASP A 3 -16.29 0.30 -8.33
CA ASP A 3 -17.01 -0.04 -7.12
C ASP A 3 -16.63 -1.45 -6.67
N GLU A 4 -16.14 -1.58 -5.43
CA GLU A 4 -15.68 -2.86 -4.88
C GLU A 4 -16.86 -3.80 -4.57
N MET A 5 -17.98 -3.25 -4.16
CA MET A 5 -19.14 -4.01 -3.69
C MET A 5 -20.15 -4.31 -4.80
N TYR A 6 -20.34 -3.36 -5.73
CA TYR A 6 -21.32 -3.49 -6.80
C TYR A 6 -20.64 -3.73 -8.16
N SER A 7 -21.28 -4.55 -8.99
CA SER A 7 -20.94 -4.67 -10.40
C SER A 7 -21.49 -3.50 -11.21
N GLU A 8 -21.13 -3.41 -12.48
CA GLU A 8 -21.67 -2.39 -13.40
C GLU A 8 -23.19 -2.48 -13.56
N ASP A 9 -23.76 -3.68 -13.41
CA ASP A 9 -25.22 -3.93 -13.43
C ASP A 9 -25.89 -3.68 -12.05
N ALA A 10 -25.21 -2.99 -11.13
CA ALA A 10 -25.68 -2.73 -9.77
C ALA A 10 -26.00 -4.00 -8.95
N GLN A 11 -25.44 -5.15 -9.33
CA GLN A 11 -25.56 -6.39 -8.56
C GLN A 11 -24.45 -6.47 -7.51
N ILE A 12 -24.77 -7.00 -6.33
CA ILE A 12 -23.78 -7.25 -5.28
C ILE A 12 -22.81 -8.33 -5.75
N ARG A 13 -21.53 -8.05 -5.69
CA ARG A 13 -20.48 -9.05 -5.99
C ARG A 13 -20.55 -10.19 -4.97
N GLN A 14 -20.33 -11.41 -5.43
CA GLN A 14 -20.52 -12.62 -4.61
C GLN A 14 -19.76 -12.59 -3.28
N HIS A 15 -18.53 -12.10 -3.27
CA HIS A 15 -17.71 -12.02 -2.07
C HIS A 15 -18.18 -10.94 -1.07
N TYR A 16 -19.08 -10.05 -1.47
CA TYR A 16 -19.70 -9.04 -0.60
C TYR A 16 -21.10 -9.43 -0.10
N LEU A 17 -21.66 -10.56 -0.51
CA LEU A 17 -23.04 -10.93 -0.14
C LEU A 17 -23.24 -11.00 1.39
N GLN A 18 -22.27 -11.55 2.13
CA GLN A 18 -22.35 -11.64 3.59
C GLN A 18 -22.29 -10.26 4.24
N VAL A 19 -21.38 -9.41 3.79
CA VAL A 19 -21.25 -8.02 4.30
C VAL A 19 -22.50 -7.22 3.98
N ASN A 20 -23.03 -7.34 2.77
CA ASN A 20 -24.29 -6.69 2.41
C ASN A 20 -25.47 -7.15 3.27
N SER A 21 -25.58 -8.46 3.52
CA SER A 21 -26.61 -9.01 4.40
C SER A 21 -26.49 -8.44 5.82
N TRP A 22 -25.28 -8.40 6.36
CA TRP A 22 -24.98 -7.81 7.66
C TRP A 22 -25.34 -6.31 7.69
N LEU A 23 -24.93 -5.51 6.71
CA LEU A 23 -25.23 -4.08 6.62
C LEU A 23 -26.73 -3.80 6.60
N ARG A 24 -27.52 -4.64 5.92
CA ARG A 24 -28.99 -4.52 5.87
C ARG A 24 -29.67 -4.74 7.22
N THR A 25 -29.02 -5.42 8.14
CA THR A 25 -29.54 -5.64 9.51
C THR A 25 -29.18 -4.49 10.47
N MET A 26 -28.29 -3.58 10.06
CA MET A 26 -27.80 -2.49 10.89
C MET A 26 -28.61 -1.22 10.70
N SER A 27 -29.00 -0.60 11.81
CA SER A 27 -29.50 0.78 11.75
C SER A 27 -28.34 1.77 11.62
N SER A 28 -28.62 2.97 11.11
CA SER A 28 -27.63 4.05 11.06
C SER A 28 -27.04 4.38 12.43
N THR A 29 -27.85 4.31 13.48
CA THR A 29 -27.42 4.52 14.86
C THR A 29 -26.38 3.48 15.30
N VAL A 30 -26.60 2.20 14.98
CA VAL A 30 -25.66 1.14 15.32
C VAL A 30 -24.35 1.29 14.55
N ILE A 31 -24.41 1.68 13.26
CA ILE A 31 -23.21 1.94 12.46
C ILE A 31 -22.41 3.10 13.05
N SER A 32 -23.08 4.21 13.40
CA SER A 32 -22.41 5.36 14.03
C SER A 32 -21.76 5.00 15.36
N GLN A 33 -22.47 4.20 16.19
CA GLN A 33 -21.91 3.72 17.45
C GLN A 33 -20.67 2.84 17.24
N LYS A 34 -20.68 1.94 16.27
CA LYS A 34 -19.51 1.08 15.95
C LYS A 34 -18.32 1.89 15.41
N ASN A 35 -18.56 2.91 14.60
CA ASN A 35 -17.51 3.82 14.16
C ASN A 35 -16.85 4.52 15.35
N TYR A 36 -17.65 5.08 16.24
CA TYR A 36 -17.14 5.73 17.45
C TYR A 36 -16.35 4.77 18.35
N GLU A 37 -16.83 3.55 18.54
CA GLU A 37 -16.12 2.51 19.30
C GLU A 37 -14.78 2.14 18.66
N ALA A 38 -14.74 2.00 17.34
CA ALA A 38 -13.51 1.71 16.60
C ALA A 38 -12.49 2.85 16.72
N GLU A 39 -12.89 4.09 16.49
CA GLU A 39 -12.04 5.28 16.64
C GLU A 39 -11.49 5.39 18.06
N SER A 40 -12.37 5.23 19.07
CA SER A 40 -11.98 5.26 20.49
C SER A 40 -10.98 4.15 20.83
N HIS A 41 -11.16 2.97 20.25
CA HIS A 41 -10.25 1.85 20.44
C HIS A 41 -8.87 2.15 19.82
N PHE A 42 -8.82 2.62 18.57
CA PHE A 42 -7.56 2.97 17.91
C PHE A 42 -6.81 4.08 18.64
N LYS A 43 -7.53 5.11 19.09
CA LYS A 43 -6.93 6.17 19.91
C LYS A 43 -6.30 5.62 21.19
N ARG A 44 -7.01 4.71 21.87
CA ARG A 44 -6.54 4.13 23.15
C ARG A 44 -5.30 3.26 22.97
N ILE A 45 -5.16 2.55 21.84
CA ILE A 45 -3.98 1.69 21.56
C ILE A 45 -2.86 2.44 20.82
N GLY A 46 -3.02 3.76 20.61
CA GLY A 46 -1.98 4.60 20.01
C GLY A 46 -1.82 4.42 18.50
N ILE A 47 -2.85 3.94 17.79
CA ILE A 47 -2.85 3.92 16.32
C ILE A 47 -3.23 5.32 15.82
N THR A 48 -2.27 6.22 15.93
CA THR A 48 -2.35 7.62 15.51
C THR A 48 -1.18 7.95 14.60
N PHE A 49 -1.29 9.01 13.82
CA PHE A 49 -0.16 9.57 13.09
C PHE A 49 -0.02 11.06 13.45
N SER A 50 1.22 11.49 13.59
CA SER A 50 1.51 12.91 13.75
C SER A 50 1.73 13.55 12.38
N VAL A 51 1.01 14.64 12.12
CA VAL A 51 1.29 15.49 10.96
C VAL A 51 2.35 16.50 11.40
N LYS A 52 3.42 16.62 10.62
CA LYS A 52 4.53 17.58 10.85
C LYS A 52 4.14 19.03 10.55
N ASP A 53 2.92 19.44 10.89
CA ASP A 53 2.55 20.85 10.87
C ASP A 53 2.54 21.36 12.32
N ASP A 54 2.71 22.67 12.51
CA ASP A 54 3.01 23.40 13.75
C ASP A 54 2.12 23.09 14.98
N ASP A 55 1.06 22.33 14.81
CA ASP A 55 0.26 21.77 15.89
C ASP A 55 0.58 20.27 16.02
N MET A 56 1.24 19.86 17.10
CA MET A 56 1.49 18.47 17.46
C MET A 56 0.19 17.69 17.76
N SER A 57 -0.84 17.86 16.91
CA SER A 57 -2.10 17.15 17.04
C SER A 57 -1.98 15.75 16.49
N GLU A 58 -2.08 14.76 17.36
CA GLU A 58 -2.24 13.38 16.97
C GLU A 58 -3.56 13.21 16.20
N ARG A 59 -3.48 12.74 14.96
CA ARG A 59 -4.65 12.39 14.16
C ARG A 59 -4.86 10.89 14.16
N ILE A 60 -6.11 10.48 14.30
CA ILE A 60 -6.51 9.08 14.17
C ILE A 60 -6.45 8.70 12.69
N ILE A 61 -5.92 7.51 12.40
CA ILE A 61 -6.00 6.93 11.05
C ILE A 61 -7.49 6.70 10.73
N PRO A 62 -8.02 7.24 9.62
CA PRO A 62 -9.40 7.00 9.22
C PRO A 62 -9.68 5.50 9.13
N PHE A 63 -10.72 5.05 9.78
CA PHE A 63 -11.13 3.66 9.79
C PHE A 63 -12.50 3.48 9.14
N ASP A 64 -12.60 2.54 8.21
CA ASP A 64 -13.85 2.15 7.58
C ASP A 64 -14.33 0.81 8.18
N LEU A 65 -15.57 0.78 8.65
CA LEU A 65 -16.19 -0.45 9.15
C LEU A 65 -16.46 -1.49 8.07
N ILE A 66 -16.55 -1.04 6.82
CA ILE A 66 -16.78 -1.94 5.69
C ILE A 66 -15.42 -2.42 5.18
N PRO A 67 -15.08 -3.70 5.39
CA PRO A 67 -13.80 -4.20 4.95
C PRO A 67 -13.74 -4.27 3.42
N ARG A 68 -12.59 -3.94 2.85
CA ARG A 68 -12.30 -4.23 1.45
C ARG A 68 -12.00 -5.72 1.33
N ILE A 69 -12.87 -6.46 0.65
CA ILE A 69 -12.77 -7.90 0.50
C ILE A 69 -12.11 -8.23 -0.83
N LEU A 70 -10.99 -8.94 -0.75
CA LEU A 70 -10.29 -9.46 -1.91
C LEU A 70 -10.54 -10.97 -2.02
N THR A 71 -10.80 -11.44 -3.23
CA THR A 71 -10.87 -12.87 -3.52
C THR A 71 -9.45 -13.47 -3.55
N ASN A 72 -9.34 -14.79 -3.41
CA ASN A 72 -8.05 -15.48 -3.53
C ASN A 72 -7.39 -15.23 -4.91
N TYR A 73 -8.18 -15.10 -5.96
CA TYR A 73 -7.68 -14.78 -7.29
C TYR A 73 -7.04 -13.39 -7.33
N GLU A 74 -7.77 -12.38 -6.85
CA GLU A 74 -7.30 -11.00 -6.78
C GLU A 74 -6.06 -10.87 -5.90
N TRP A 75 -6.07 -11.50 -4.71
CA TRP A 75 -4.93 -11.53 -3.82
C TRP A 75 -3.70 -12.15 -4.48
N SER A 76 -3.84 -13.30 -5.16
CA SER A 76 -2.72 -13.94 -5.84
C SER A 76 -2.13 -13.08 -6.95
N LYS A 77 -2.95 -12.26 -7.63
CA LYS A 77 -2.48 -11.31 -8.65
C LYS A 77 -1.69 -10.17 -8.00
N ILE A 78 -2.22 -9.58 -6.94
CA ILE A 78 -1.58 -8.51 -6.17
C ILE A 78 -0.25 -9.01 -5.61
N GLU A 79 -0.24 -10.16 -4.93
CA GLU A 79 0.94 -10.76 -4.33
C GLU A 79 2.07 -10.94 -5.34
N LYS A 80 1.79 -11.54 -6.50
CA LYS A 80 2.78 -11.70 -7.57
C LYS A 80 3.34 -10.35 -8.05
N GLY A 81 2.48 -9.36 -8.22
CA GLY A 81 2.86 -8.03 -8.64
C GLY A 81 3.74 -7.31 -7.62
N VAL A 82 3.39 -7.39 -6.34
CA VAL A 82 4.16 -6.78 -5.24
C VAL A 82 5.52 -7.47 -5.08
N ILE A 83 5.56 -8.79 -5.12
CA ILE A 83 6.82 -9.56 -5.07
C ILE A 83 7.74 -9.17 -6.24
N GLN A 84 7.20 -9.06 -7.46
CA GLN A 84 7.99 -8.64 -8.62
C GLN A 84 8.59 -7.25 -8.42
N ARG A 85 7.80 -6.29 -7.96
CA ARG A 85 8.25 -4.91 -7.73
C ARG A 85 9.31 -4.83 -6.63
N SER A 86 9.09 -5.53 -5.53
CA SER A 86 10.06 -5.58 -4.43
C SER A 86 11.41 -6.17 -4.89
N LYS A 87 11.37 -7.22 -5.73
CA LYS A 87 12.59 -7.78 -6.34
C LYS A 87 13.25 -6.79 -7.29
N ALA A 88 12.48 -6.09 -8.13
CA ALA A 88 13.00 -5.10 -9.06
C ALA A 88 13.66 -3.93 -8.32
N LEU A 89 13.04 -3.42 -7.25
CA LEU A 89 13.62 -2.36 -6.43
C LEU A 89 14.93 -2.80 -5.76
N ASN A 90 15.00 -4.00 -5.20
CA ASN A 90 16.24 -4.51 -4.62
C ASN A 90 17.33 -4.75 -5.67
N ALA A 91 16.96 -5.22 -6.87
CA ALA A 91 17.91 -5.34 -7.98
C ALA A 91 18.42 -3.98 -8.46
N PHE A 92 17.55 -2.97 -8.54
CA PHE A 92 17.93 -1.59 -8.84
C PHE A 92 18.89 -1.01 -7.80
N LEU A 93 18.58 -1.16 -6.51
CA LEU A 93 19.46 -0.70 -5.44
C LEU A 93 20.82 -1.40 -5.47
N TYR A 94 20.82 -2.71 -5.71
CA TYR A 94 22.08 -3.44 -5.90
C TYR A 94 22.89 -2.88 -7.07
N ASP A 95 22.25 -2.61 -8.19
CA ASP A 95 22.94 -2.12 -9.39
C ASP A 95 23.54 -0.73 -9.18
N ILE A 96 22.76 0.23 -8.67
CA ILE A 96 23.24 1.62 -8.49
C ILE A 96 24.38 1.75 -7.46
N TYR A 97 24.45 0.83 -6.49
CA TYR A 97 25.52 0.83 -5.49
C TYR A 97 26.73 -0.04 -5.85
N ASN A 98 26.65 -0.83 -6.94
CA ASN A 98 27.75 -1.73 -7.34
C ASN A 98 28.14 -1.53 -8.81
N ASN A 99 27.38 -2.10 -9.74
CA ASN A 99 27.79 -2.18 -11.15
C ASN A 99 27.39 -0.94 -11.97
N GLY A 100 26.29 -0.29 -11.65
CA GLY A 100 25.75 0.86 -12.40
C GLY A 100 25.36 0.53 -13.84
N GLU A 101 24.90 -0.69 -14.13
CA GLU A 101 24.54 -1.11 -15.48
C GLU A 101 23.37 -0.29 -16.06
N ILE A 102 22.46 0.15 -15.20
CA ILE A 102 21.33 1.01 -15.60
C ILE A 102 21.81 2.37 -16.13
N PHE A 103 22.90 2.90 -15.59
CA PHE A 103 23.54 4.15 -16.03
C PHE A 103 24.29 3.93 -17.35
N LYS A 104 25.09 2.85 -17.43
CA LYS A 104 25.84 2.50 -18.64
C LYS A 104 24.92 2.24 -19.83
N ALA A 105 23.75 1.65 -19.58
CA ALA A 105 22.73 1.43 -20.59
C ALA A 105 21.98 2.72 -20.99
N GLY A 106 22.23 3.85 -20.34
CA GLY A 106 21.57 5.12 -20.63
C GLY A 106 20.07 5.16 -20.28
N ILE A 107 19.59 4.23 -19.46
CA ILE A 107 18.17 4.14 -19.08
C ILE A 107 17.82 5.27 -18.11
N ILE A 108 18.71 5.55 -17.17
CA ILE A 108 18.58 6.65 -16.20
C ILE A 108 19.87 7.46 -16.22
N PRO A 109 19.82 8.80 -16.36
CA PRO A 109 20.99 9.63 -16.16
C PRO A 109 21.56 9.49 -14.75
N GLU A 110 22.84 9.26 -14.63
CA GLU A 110 23.55 9.07 -13.35
C GLU A 110 23.28 10.20 -12.36
N GLU A 111 23.27 11.44 -12.84
CA GLU A 111 23.01 12.62 -12.01
C GLU A 111 21.61 12.64 -11.37
N ASN A 112 20.63 11.97 -11.94
CA ASN A 112 19.29 11.90 -11.39
C ASN A 112 19.22 11.06 -10.11
N ILE A 113 20.21 10.25 -9.86
CA ILE A 113 20.32 9.37 -8.67
C ILE A 113 21.42 9.88 -7.73
N LEU A 114 22.66 10.02 -8.23
CA LEU A 114 23.81 10.28 -7.37
C LEU A 114 23.80 11.67 -6.68
N LYS A 115 23.04 12.62 -7.26
CA LYS A 115 22.88 13.98 -6.67
C LYS A 115 21.71 14.10 -5.70
N LYS A 116 20.95 13.03 -5.45
CA LYS A 116 19.83 13.07 -4.51
C LYS A 116 20.29 12.89 -3.07
N ASP A 117 19.69 13.62 -2.16
CA ASP A 117 19.97 13.53 -0.72
C ASP A 117 19.68 12.12 -0.16
N SER A 118 18.82 11.36 -0.84
CA SER A 118 18.50 9.98 -0.50
C SER A 118 19.55 8.95 -0.96
N TYR A 119 20.54 9.37 -1.79
CA TYR A 119 21.63 8.49 -2.20
C TYR A 119 22.70 8.46 -1.11
N ASP A 120 22.88 7.31 -0.49
CA ASP A 120 23.85 7.12 0.57
C ASP A 120 25.19 6.59 0.02
N GLN A 121 26.19 7.45 -0.02
CA GLN A 121 27.52 7.10 -0.51
C GLN A 121 28.21 5.98 0.30
N SER A 122 27.83 5.78 1.56
CA SER A 122 28.37 4.71 2.40
C SER A 122 27.95 3.31 1.92
N MET A 123 26.90 3.25 1.09
CA MET A 123 26.40 2.00 0.53
C MET A 123 27.14 1.55 -0.74
N ILE A 124 28.05 2.36 -1.26
CA ILE A 124 28.84 2.00 -2.46
C ILE A 124 29.67 0.75 -2.17
N ASN A 125 29.54 -0.26 -3.05
CA ASN A 125 30.17 -1.58 -2.91
C ASN A 125 29.75 -2.37 -1.67
N PHE A 126 28.72 -1.91 -0.94
CA PHE A 126 28.13 -2.69 0.13
C PHE A 126 27.16 -3.72 -0.46
N SER A 127 27.30 -4.98 -0.07
CA SER A 127 26.41 -6.04 -0.49
C SER A 127 25.76 -6.68 0.72
N PRO A 128 24.49 -6.31 1.01
CA PRO A 128 23.76 -6.90 2.13
C PRO A 128 23.47 -8.39 1.88
N PRO A 129 23.16 -9.17 2.94
CA PRO A 129 22.77 -10.56 2.81
C PRO A 129 21.63 -10.72 1.78
N ASN A 130 21.79 -11.71 0.89
CA ASN A 130 20.85 -11.99 -0.21
C ASN A 130 20.59 -10.81 -1.16
N LYS A 131 21.44 -9.78 -1.15
CA LYS A 131 21.28 -8.52 -1.93
C LYS A 131 19.96 -7.79 -1.62
N ILE A 132 19.48 -7.90 -0.39
CA ILE A 132 18.24 -7.24 0.07
C ILE A 132 18.60 -5.93 0.76
N TYR A 133 18.43 -4.81 0.06
CA TYR A 133 18.61 -3.45 0.58
C TYR A 133 17.37 -2.95 1.33
N SER A 134 16.19 -3.30 0.84
CA SER A 134 14.92 -2.97 1.46
C SER A 134 14.20 -4.25 1.91
N PRO A 135 14.32 -4.62 3.19
CA PRO A 135 13.73 -5.86 3.71
C PRO A 135 12.22 -5.74 3.95
N ILE A 136 11.70 -4.51 4.11
CA ILE A 136 10.28 -4.23 4.31
C ILE A 136 9.86 -3.20 3.28
N VAL A 137 8.82 -3.53 2.50
CA VAL A 137 8.30 -2.65 1.45
C VAL A 137 6.79 -2.53 1.61
N GLY A 138 6.30 -1.32 1.86
CA GLY A 138 4.88 -0.98 1.79
C GLY A 138 4.55 -0.52 0.36
N VAL A 139 3.68 -1.23 -0.32
CA VAL A 139 3.28 -0.87 -1.69
C VAL A 139 1.85 -0.38 -1.68
N ASP A 140 1.67 0.91 -1.95
CA ASP A 140 0.35 1.52 -2.09
C ASP A 140 -0.25 1.15 -3.44
N LEU A 141 -1.49 0.66 -3.42
CA LEU A 141 -2.18 0.17 -4.59
C LEU A 141 -3.47 0.94 -4.83
N ILE A 142 -3.74 1.23 -6.10
CA ILE A 142 -5.04 1.72 -6.54
C ILE A 142 -5.69 0.69 -7.46
N ARG A 143 -6.98 0.46 -7.26
CA ARG A 143 -7.79 -0.37 -8.14
C ARG A 143 -8.63 0.50 -9.05
N THR A 144 -8.53 0.29 -10.35
CA THR A 144 -9.27 1.04 -11.38
C THR A 144 -10.26 0.20 -12.16
N GLY A 145 -10.16 -1.13 -12.05
CA GLY A 145 -11.01 -2.07 -12.74
C GLY A 145 -11.11 -3.41 -12.02
N LYS A 146 -11.85 -4.35 -12.59
CA LYS A 146 -12.05 -5.67 -12.01
C LYS A 146 -10.73 -6.38 -11.73
N ASP A 147 -9.80 -6.28 -12.65
CA ASP A 147 -8.51 -6.97 -12.59
C ASP A 147 -7.32 -5.99 -12.66
N ASP A 148 -7.56 -4.69 -12.55
CA ASP A 148 -6.56 -3.65 -12.77
C ASP A 148 -6.12 -3.04 -11.44
N PHE A 149 -4.91 -3.39 -11.02
CA PHE A 149 -4.24 -2.87 -9.84
C PHE A 149 -2.97 -2.15 -10.27
N TYR A 150 -2.83 -0.90 -9.86
CA TYR A 150 -1.65 -0.07 -10.13
C TYR A 150 -0.97 0.33 -8.81
N VAL A 151 0.33 0.53 -8.90
CA VAL A 151 1.13 1.12 -7.81
C VAL A 151 1.01 2.64 -7.92
N LEU A 152 0.82 3.30 -6.79
CA LEU A 152 0.85 4.76 -6.66
C LEU A 152 2.28 5.29 -6.66
#